data_c9c21e33c41e729a7233bd4e0c62c46d
#
_entry.id   c9c21e33c41e729a7233bd4e0c62c46d
#
_cell.length_a   1.000
_cell.length_b   1.000
_cell.length_c   1.000
_cell.angle_alpha   90.00
_cell.angle_beta   90.00
_cell.angle_gamma   90.00
#
_symmetry.space_group_name_H-M   'P 1'
#
loop_
_entity.id
_entity.type
_entity.pdbx_description
1 polymer ?
#
loop_
_entity_poly.entity_id
_entity_poly.type
_entity_poly.pdbx_seq_one_letter_code
_entity_poly.pdbx_strand_id
1 'polypeptide(L)'
;GWNVEWRKMVPGKCVSHEVDVYATRGNEHLAAELKYHNDPNYKTDVKVALYVKARFDDIWQCDPKESGTCPVDSGFLITNTKFTETAIQYAKCSGIGLLGWTYPTEGNLYDRIVAAGVFPVTALTQLRKSEKRLLIDQGIVTTEQLRGRRDALRALGIAPERIGSIAAEIESIENTISP
;
A
#
# COMPACT_ATOMS: atom_id res chain seq x y z
N GLY A 1 8.43 -15.11 1.47
CA GLY A 1 7.55 -14.02 1.23
C GLY A 1 6.12 -14.28 1.65
N TRP A 2 5.29 -13.27 1.52
CA TRP A 2 3.85 -13.34 1.68
C TRP A 2 3.21 -13.67 0.34
N ASN A 3 2.13 -14.50 0.36
CA ASN A 3 1.19 -14.58 -0.75
C ASN A 3 0.17 -13.48 -0.57
N VAL A 4 -0.08 -12.65 -1.62
CA VAL A 4 -0.91 -11.45 -1.52
C VAL A 4 -2.05 -11.51 -2.53
N GLU A 5 -3.26 -11.29 -2.03
CA GLU A 5 -4.48 -11.13 -2.83
C GLU A 5 -5.04 -9.71 -2.66
N TRP A 6 -5.55 -9.15 -3.73
CA TRP A 6 -6.14 -7.81 -3.77
C TRP A 6 -7.66 -7.91 -3.77
N ARG A 7 -8.33 -7.00 -3.05
CA ARG A 7 -9.79 -6.88 -3.05
C ARG A 7 -10.48 -8.21 -2.75
N LYS A 8 -10.00 -8.91 -1.75
CA LYS A 8 -10.53 -10.21 -1.36
C LYS A 8 -11.79 -10.05 -0.51
N MET A 9 -12.83 -10.83 -0.86
CA MET A 9 -13.99 -11.00 0.00
C MET A 9 -13.65 -11.92 1.17
N VAL A 10 -13.85 -11.42 2.38
CA VAL A 10 -13.57 -12.12 3.64
C VAL A 10 -14.86 -12.22 4.45
N PRO A 11 -15.24 -13.41 4.93
CA PRO A 11 -16.44 -13.56 5.74
C PRO A 11 -16.29 -12.86 7.08
N GLY A 12 -17.32 -12.16 7.52
CA GLY A 12 -17.52 -11.67 8.88
C GLY A 12 -18.64 -12.44 9.56
N LYS A 13 -18.91 -12.13 10.80
CA LYS A 13 -20.03 -12.67 11.57
C LYS A 13 -21.38 -12.23 10.99
N CYS A 14 -21.48 -10.96 10.63
CA CYS A 14 -22.73 -10.37 10.16
C CYS A 14 -22.79 -10.31 8.65
N VAL A 15 -21.69 -9.91 7.98
CA VAL A 15 -21.61 -9.74 6.54
C VAL A 15 -20.21 -10.06 6.02
N SER A 16 -20.09 -10.33 4.72
CA SER A 16 -18.78 -10.41 4.08
C SER A 16 -18.23 -9.03 3.76
N HIS A 17 -16.92 -8.85 3.92
CA HIS A 17 -16.20 -7.60 3.69
C HIS A 17 -15.19 -7.75 2.56
N GLU A 18 -15.14 -6.81 1.62
CA GLU A 18 -14.01 -6.68 0.72
C GLU A 18 -12.87 -5.99 1.49
N VAL A 19 -11.71 -6.64 1.60
CA VAL A 19 -10.48 -6.05 2.14
C VAL A 19 -9.55 -5.70 0.99
N ASP A 20 -8.90 -4.52 1.04
CA ASP A 20 -8.05 -4.05 -0.05
C ASP A 20 -6.83 -4.94 -0.26
N VAL A 21 -6.23 -5.42 0.81
CA VAL A 21 -5.10 -6.35 0.79
C VAL A 21 -5.37 -7.48 1.75
N TYR A 22 -5.20 -8.71 1.28
CA TYR A 22 -5.17 -9.91 2.10
C TYR A 22 -3.85 -10.63 1.85
N ALA A 23 -3.13 -10.97 2.91
CA ALA A 23 -1.81 -11.59 2.80
C ALA A 23 -1.69 -12.80 3.73
N THR A 24 -1.08 -13.87 3.22
CA THR A 24 -0.85 -15.11 3.98
C THR A 24 0.60 -15.51 3.97
N ARG A 25 1.08 -16.04 5.11
CA ARG A 25 2.40 -16.62 5.26
C ARG A 25 2.35 -17.76 6.29
N GLY A 26 2.40 -19.00 5.80
CA GLY A 26 2.12 -20.17 6.64
C GLY A 26 0.71 -20.09 7.22
N ASN A 27 0.60 -20.06 8.54
CA ASN A 27 -0.69 -19.95 9.27
C ASN A 27 -1.01 -18.48 9.65
N GLU A 28 -0.21 -17.52 9.25
CA GLU A 28 -0.45 -16.11 9.53
C GLU A 28 -1.31 -15.49 8.42
N HIS A 29 -2.36 -14.78 8.81
CA HIS A 29 -3.31 -14.13 7.92
C HIS A 29 -3.44 -12.66 8.30
N LEU A 30 -3.15 -11.78 7.35
CA LEU A 30 -3.18 -10.33 7.52
C LEU A 30 -4.18 -9.73 6.54
N ALA A 31 -4.97 -8.77 6.99
CA ALA A 31 -5.77 -7.93 6.11
C ALA A 31 -5.46 -6.46 6.34
N ALA A 32 -5.49 -5.69 5.27
CA ALA A 32 -5.29 -4.25 5.34
C ALA A 32 -6.33 -3.48 4.53
N GLU A 33 -6.76 -2.37 5.10
CA GLU A 33 -7.53 -1.32 4.45
C GLU A 33 -6.59 -0.19 4.05
N LEU A 34 -6.67 0.25 2.79
CA LEU A 34 -5.83 1.29 2.24
C LEU A 34 -6.60 2.62 2.14
N LYS A 35 -6.00 3.71 2.63
CA LYS A 35 -6.56 5.07 2.49
C LYS A 35 -5.56 5.97 1.79
N TYR A 36 -5.82 6.22 0.51
CA TYR A 36 -5.01 7.11 -0.31
C TYR A 36 -5.57 8.54 -0.28
N HIS A 37 -4.70 9.52 -0.09
CA HIS A 37 -5.01 10.94 -0.14
C HIS A 37 -4.10 11.66 -1.11
N ASN A 38 -4.66 12.57 -1.93
CA ASN A 38 -3.89 13.39 -2.86
C ASN A 38 -3.15 14.55 -2.16
N ASP A 39 -3.64 15.01 -1.01
CA ASP A 39 -2.99 16.04 -0.20
C ASP A 39 -2.01 15.38 0.78
N PRO A 40 -0.70 15.62 0.65
CA PRO A 40 0.30 15.04 1.56
C PRO A 40 0.20 15.55 3.01
N ASN A 41 -0.49 16.68 3.23
CA ASN A 41 -0.73 17.23 4.56
C ASN A 41 -1.98 16.67 5.24
N TYR A 42 -2.79 15.92 4.52
CA TYR A 42 -3.98 15.29 5.08
C TYR A 42 -3.59 14.34 6.23
N LYS A 43 -4.42 14.33 7.26
CA LYS A 43 -4.27 13.39 8.38
C LYS A 43 -5.51 12.51 8.47
N THR A 44 -5.31 11.21 8.32
CA THR A 44 -6.37 10.21 8.53
C THR A 44 -6.81 10.26 10.00
N ASP A 45 -8.08 10.53 10.21
CA ASP A 45 -8.65 10.79 11.53
C ASP A 45 -9.18 9.52 12.23
N VAL A 46 -9.61 9.70 13.47
CA VAL A 46 -10.14 8.61 14.30
C VAL A 46 -11.42 7.99 13.72
N LYS A 47 -12.23 8.72 12.95
CA LYS A 47 -13.46 8.19 12.33
C LYS A 47 -13.14 7.07 11.35
N VAL A 48 -12.05 7.22 10.58
CA VAL A 48 -11.58 6.17 9.69
C VAL A 48 -11.11 4.95 10.48
N ALA A 49 -10.34 5.16 11.55
CA ALA A 49 -9.88 4.07 12.40
C ALA A 49 -11.04 3.32 13.08
N LEU A 50 -12.07 4.04 13.54
CA LEU A 50 -13.30 3.46 14.09
C LEU A 50 -14.04 2.60 13.05
N TYR A 51 -14.21 3.12 11.83
CA TYR A 51 -14.86 2.38 10.75
C TYR A 51 -14.09 1.09 10.40
N VAL A 52 -12.77 1.19 10.25
CA VAL A 52 -11.91 0.05 9.94
C VAL A 52 -11.94 -0.99 11.06
N LYS A 53 -11.92 -0.52 12.33
CA LYS A 53 -12.03 -1.41 13.49
C LYS A 53 -13.36 -2.17 13.51
N ALA A 54 -14.48 -1.50 13.25
CA ALA A 54 -15.79 -2.15 13.21
C ALA A 54 -15.84 -3.27 12.15
N ARG A 55 -15.22 -3.07 10.97
CA ARG A 55 -15.08 -4.11 9.94
C ARG A 55 -14.26 -5.30 10.44
N PHE A 56 -13.10 -5.04 11.06
CA PHE A 56 -12.27 -6.11 11.59
C PHE A 56 -12.92 -6.81 12.76
N ASP A 57 -13.69 -6.13 13.61
CA ASP A 57 -14.44 -6.77 14.68
C ASP A 57 -15.45 -7.78 14.14
N ASP A 58 -16.13 -7.46 13.05
CA ASP A 58 -17.05 -8.39 12.39
C ASP A 58 -16.30 -9.59 11.78
N ILE A 59 -15.15 -9.34 11.13
CA ILE A 59 -14.31 -10.39 10.54
C ILE A 59 -13.74 -11.30 11.62
N TRP A 60 -13.23 -10.76 12.74
CA TRP A 60 -12.65 -11.55 13.84
C TRP A 60 -13.68 -12.37 14.62
N GLN A 61 -14.96 -12.02 14.53
CA GLN A 61 -16.05 -12.74 15.15
C GLN A 61 -16.74 -13.74 14.21
N CYS A 62 -16.19 -14.00 13.03
CA CYS A 62 -16.76 -14.97 12.11
C CYS A 62 -16.88 -16.36 12.78
N ASP A 63 -17.88 -17.16 12.38
CA ASP A 63 -18.01 -18.53 12.88
C ASP A 63 -17.20 -19.48 12.00
N PRO A 64 -16.15 -20.14 12.55
CA PRO A 64 -15.37 -21.12 11.80
C PRO A 64 -16.19 -22.31 11.27
N LYS A 65 -17.34 -22.61 11.90
CA LYS A 65 -18.20 -23.71 11.47
C LYS A 65 -18.98 -23.38 10.21
N GLU A 66 -19.31 -22.08 10.02
CA GLU A 66 -20.04 -21.62 8.82
C GLU A 66 -19.09 -21.25 7.67
N SER A 67 -17.91 -20.71 7.99
CA SER A 67 -16.95 -20.16 7.01
C SER A 67 -15.66 -20.96 6.85
N GLY A 68 -15.52 -22.06 7.57
CA GLY A 68 -14.32 -22.91 7.55
C GLY A 68 -13.25 -22.44 8.53
N THR A 69 -12.63 -21.32 8.30
CA THR A 69 -11.66 -20.66 9.20
C THR A 69 -11.91 -19.16 9.20
N CYS A 70 -11.78 -18.53 10.37
CA CYS A 70 -11.76 -17.07 10.45
C CYS A 70 -10.41 -16.58 9.91
N PRO A 71 -10.37 -15.96 8.73
CA PRO A 71 -9.16 -15.94 7.93
C PRO A 71 -8.29 -14.70 8.16
N VAL A 72 -8.40 -14.00 9.29
CA VAL A 72 -7.63 -12.79 9.58
C VAL A 72 -7.19 -12.76 11.03
N ASP A 73 -5.87 -12.79 11.26
CA ASP A 73 -5.27 -12.67 12.58
C ASP A 73 -4.95 -11.22 12.93
N SER A 74 -4.58 -10.44 11.91
CA SER A 74 -4.12 -9.06 12.07
C SER A 74 -4.77 -8.12 11.06
N GLY A 75 -5.33 -7.01 11.55
CA GLY A 75 -5.94 -5.97 10.74
C GLY A 75 -5.12 -4.68 10.74
N PHE A 76 -4.89 -4.10 9.56
CA PHE A 76 -4.13 -2.88 9.39
C PHE A 76 -4.92 -1.79 8.66
N LEU A 77 -4.71 -0.54 9.07
CA LEU A 77 -5.06 0.65 8.30
C LEU A 77 -3.78 1.29 7.78
N ILE A 78 -3.65 1.38 6.46
CA ILE A 78 -2.45 1.89 5.78
C ILE A 78 -2.81 3.17 5.03
N THR A 79 -1.96 4.21 5.13
CA THR A 79 -2.15 5.46 4.39
C THR A 79 -0.83 5.99 3.84
N ASN A 80 -0.89 6.66 2.68
CA ASN A 80 0.22 7.40 2.10
C ASN A 80 0.46 8.76 2.76
N THR A 81 -0.27 9.09 3.83
CA THR A 81 -0.15 10.35 4.57
C THR A 81 0.11 10.10 6.06
N LYS A 82 -0.41 10.93 6.93
CA LYS A 82 -0.22 10.88 8.39
C LYS A 82 -1.51 10.46 9.09
N PHE A 83 -1.41 10.11 10.36
CA PHE A 83 -2.55 9.91 11.26
C PHE A 83 -2.68 11.08 12.23
N THR A 84 -3.89 11.34 12.70
CA THR A 84 -4.08 12.20 13.86
C THR A 84 -3.67 11.48 15.14
N GLU A 85 -3.30 12.23 16.18
CA GLU A 85 -2.94 11.70 17.50
C GLU A 85 -4.04 10.78 18.08
N THR A 86 -5.30 11.24 17.94
CA THR A 86 -6.47 10.48 18.40
C THR A 86 -6.67 9.17 17.62
N ALA A 87 -6.36 9.14 16.32
CA ALA A 87 -6.39 7.90 15.55
C ALA A 87 -5.32 6.91 16.03
N ILE A 88 -4.11 7.40 16.33
CA ILE A 88 -3.00 6.60 16.85
C ILE A 88 -3.35 6.03 18.23
N GLN A 89 -3.87 6.85 19.15
CA GLN A 89 -4.26 6.41 20.48
C GLN A 89 -5.35 5.34 20.41
N TYR A 90 -6.38 5.58 19.60
CA TYR A 90 -7.45 4.64 19.41
C TYR A 90 -6.96 3.29 18.83
N ALA A 91 -6.15 3.32 17.79
CA ALA A 91 -5.64 2.11 17.16
C ALA A 91 -4.80 1.26 18.13
N LYS A 92 -3.91 1.90 18.92
CA LYS A 92 -3.14 1.23 19.99
C LYS A 92 -4.04 0.55 21.03
N CYS A 93 -5.13 1.21 21.43
CA CYS A 93 -6.07 0.66 22.41
C CYS A 93 -6.92 -0.47 21.81
N SER A 94 -7.33 -0.34 20.55
CA SER A 94 -8.26 -1.26 19.89
C SER A 94 -7.58 -2.45 19.19
N GLY A 95 -6.25 -2.49 19.12
CA GLY A 95 -5.49 -3.59 18.56
C GLY A 95 -5.44 -3.64 17.03
N ILE A 96 -5.77 -2.53 16.32
CA ILE A 96 -5.51 -2.43 14.88
C ILE A 96 -4.13 -1.85 14.60
N GLY A 97 -3.44 -2.41 13.61
CA GLY A 97 -2.16 -1.88 13.14
C GLY A 97 -2.35 -0.60 12.33
N LEU A 98 -1.45 0.36 12.51
CA LEU A 98 -1.38 1.55 11.65
C LEU A 98 -0.04 1.59 10.93
N LEU A 99 -0.09 1.87 9.63
CA LEU A 99 1.09 2.12 8.81
C LEU A 99 0.85 3.36 7.96
N GLY A 100 1.52 4.45 8.31
CA GLY A 100 1.46 5.71 7.57
C GLY A 100 2.80 6.08 6.96
N TRP A 101 2.84 7.17 6.18
CA TRP A 101 4.06 7.60 5.53
C TRP A 101 5.23 7.79 6.49
N THR A 102 4.97 8.35 7.68
CA THR A 102 5.96 8.58 8.74
C THR A 102 5.55 7.94 10.08
N TYR A 103 4.65 6.96 10.06
CA TYR A 103 4.20 6.27 11.27
C TYR A 103 4.17 4.74 11.04
N PRO A 104 4.68 3.95 12.01
CA PRO A 104 5.39 4.35 13.24
C PRO A 104 6.69 5.12 12.96
N THR A 105 7.36 5.61 13.99
CA THR A 105 8.61 6.39 13.84
C THR A 105 9.69 5.61 13.10
N GLU A 106 9.77 4.29 13.34
CA GLU A 106 10.66 3.36 12.67
C GLU A 106 9.84 2.27 11.96
N GLY A 107 10.27 1.85 10.78
CA GLY A 107 9.57 0.85 9.97
C GLY A 107 8.21 1.33 9.44
N ASN A 108 8.07 2.64 9.22
CA ASN A 108 6.92 3.26 8.57
C ASN A 108 6.83 2.89 7.09
N LEU A 109 5.80 3.39 6.39
CA LEU A 109 5.58 3.04 4.98
C LEU A 109 6.75 3.50 4.10
N TYR A 110 7.31 4.69 4.35
CA TYR A 110 8.48 5.19 3.62
C TYR A 110 9.69 4.28 3.84
N ASP A 111 10.02 3.95 5.08
CA ASP A 111 11.15 3.06 5.41
C ASP A 111 11.02 1.69 4.72
N ARG A 112 9.79 1.14 4.67
CA ARG A 112 9.53 -0.15 4.02
C ARG A 112 9.67 -0.09 2.51
N ILE A 113 9.21 0.99 1.87
CA ILE A 113 9.38 1.23 0.42
C ILE A 113 10.87 1.33 0.10
N VAL A 114 11.60 2.08 0.90
CA VAL A 114 13.05 2.26 0.78
C VAL A 114 13.79 0.93 0.93
N ALA A 115 13.54 0.21 2.02
CA ALA A 115 14.20 -1.08 2.29
C ALA A 115 13.88 -2.15 1.24
N ALA A 116 12.69 -2.10 0.64
CA ALA A 116 12.30 -3.00 -0.44
C ALA A 116 12.82 -2.57 -1.82
N GLY A 117 13.33 -1.35 -1.97
CA GLY A 117 13.72 -0.78 -3.26
C GLY A 117 12.53 -0.60 -4.24
N VAL A 118 11.31 -0.56 -3.72
CA VAL A 118 10.07 -0.57 -4.53
C VAL A 118 9.49 0.83 -4.60
N PHE A 119 10.01 1.65 -5.53
CA PHE A 119 9.50 3.01 -5.71
C PHE A 119 8.35 3.04 -6.72
N PRO A 120 7.26 3.78 -6.45
CA PRO A 120 6.22 3.95 -7.43
C PRO A 120 6.68 4.84 -8.59
N VAL A 121 6.22 4.55 -9.83
CA VAL A 121 6.51 5.40 -11.01
C VAL A 121 6.02 6.85 -10.82
N THR A 122 5.09 7.07 -9.89
CA THR A 122 4.60 8.40 -9.54
C THR A 122 5.65 9.27 -8.85
N ALA A 123 6.69 8.69 -8.26
CA ALA A 123 7.81 9.41 -7.65
C ALA A 123 8.73 10.07 -8.69
N LEU A 124 8.78 9.53 -9.93
CA LEU A 124 9.64 10.06 -10.99
C LEU A 124 9.21 11.45 -11.43
N THR A 125 10.11 12.42 -11.39
CA THR A 125 9.86 13.82 -11.77
C THR A 125 9.95 14.03 -13.29
N GLN A 126 10.74 13.20 -13.98
CA GLN A 126 10.92 13.25 -15.44
C GLN A 126 9.71 12.75 -16.24
N LEU A 127 8.74 12.09 -15.57
CA LEU A 127 7.48 11.65 -16.17
C LEU A 127 6.37 12.67 -15.92
N ARG A 128 5.62 13.00 -16.98
CA ARG A 128 4.40 13.82 -16.88
C ARG A 128 3.27 13.03 -16.25
N LYS A 129 2.30 13.72 -15.66
CA LYS A 129 1.16 13.09 -15.00
C LYS A 129 0.38 12.12 -15.91
N SER A 130 0.20 12.49 -17.18
CA SER A 130 -0.45 11.64 -18.20
C SER A 130 0.35 10.38 -18.52
N GLU A 131 1.69 10.50 -18.63
CA GLU A 131 2.59 9.38 -18.92
C GLU A 131 2.58 8.39 -17.74
N LYS A 132 2.64 8.88 -16.49
CA LYS A 132 2.51 8.06 -15.28
C LYS A 132 1.21 7.25 -15.27
N ARG A 133 0.09 7.91 -15.62
CA ARG A 133 -1.22 7.24 -15.68
C ARG A 133 -1.24 6.12 -16.70
N LEU A 134 -0.73 6.38 -17.92
CA LEU A 134 -0.68 5.36 -18.98
C LEU A 134 0.21 4.16 -18.60
N LEU A 135 1.32 4.39 -17.89
CA LEU A 135 2.14 3.30 -17.36
C LEU A 135 1.38 2.46 -16.32
N ILE A 136 0.68 3.11 -15.39
CA ILE A 136 -0.12 2.43 -14.37
C ILE A 136 -1.25 1.62 -15.03
N ASP A 137 -1.93 2.17 -16.03
CA ASP A 137 -2.99 1.48 -16.78
C ASP A 137 -2.45 0.24 -17.53
N GLN A 138 -1.15 0.21 -17.85
CA GLN A 138 -0.42 -0.95 -18.41
C GLN A 138 0.13 -1.90 -17.34
N GLY A 139 -0.17 -1.68 -16.06
CA GLY A 139 0.33 -2.48 -14.95
C GLY A 139 1.79 -2.19 -14.54
N ILE A 140 2.40 -1.12 -15.08
CA ILE A 140 3.74 -0.68 -14.70
C ILE A 140 3.60 0.34 -13.58
N VAL A 141 3.70 -0.10 -12.34
CA VAL A 141 3.44 0.71 -11.14
C VAL A 141 4.71 1.05 -10.35
N THR A 142 5.82 0.31 -10.58
CA THR A 142 7.09 0.53 -9.88
C THR A 142 8.23 0.89 -10.81
N THR A 143 9.27 1.55 -10.26
CA THR A 143 10.49 1.88 -11.01
C THR A 143 11.24 0.64 -11.46
N GLU A 144 11.25 -0.43 -10.66
CA GLU A 144 11.84 -1.72 -11.01
C GLU A 144 11.19 -2.32 -12.26
N GLN A 145 9.84 -2.36 -12.30
CA GLN A 145 9.11 -2.83 -13.48
C GLN A 145 9.42 -1.97 -14.71
N LEU A 146 9.54 -0.65 -14.54
CA LEU A 146 9.84 0.27 -15.63
C LEU A 146 11.27 0.12 -16.16
N ARG A 147 12.25 -0.19 -15.30
CA ARG A 147 13.65 -0.41 -15.68
C ARG A 147 13.78 -1.49 -16.76
N GLY A 148 13.04 -2.59 -16.61
CA GLY A 148 12.99 -3.68 -17.59
C GLY A 148 12.15 -3.41 -18.85
N ARG A 149 11.40 -2.31 -18.88
CA ARG A 149 10.37 -2.01 -19.88
C ARG A 149 10.59 -0.66 -20.60
N ARG A 150 11.83 -0.42 -21.09
CA ARG A 150 12.13 0.79 -21.90
C ARG A 150 11.29 0.89 -23.17
N ASP A 151 10.82 -0.22 -23.69
CA ASP A 151 9.87 -0.32 -24.79
C ASP A 151 8.54 0.39 -24.47
N ALA A 152 8.05 0.29 -23.25
CA ALA A 152 6.84 0.98 -22.82
C ALA A 152 6.99 2.52 -22.90
N LEU A 153 8.14 3.07 -22.53
CA LEU A 153 8.42 4.50 -22.66
C LEU A 153 8.45 4.95 -24.13
N ARG A 154 9.02 4.13 -25.02
CA ARG A 154 9.01 4.41 -26.47
C ARG A 154 7.59 4.35 -27.04
N ALA A 155 6.78 3.38 -26.61
CA ALA A 155 5.39 3.26 -27.03
C ALA A 155 4.53 4.47 -26.62
N LEU A 156 4.90 5.16 -25.55
CA LEU A 156 4.28 6.43 -25.12
C LEU A 156 4.79 7.65 -25.91
N GLY A 157 5.66 7.47 -26.92
CA GLY A 157 6.22 8.55 -27.72
C GLY A 157 7.26 9.40 -26.99
N ILE A 158 7.86 8.88 -25.91
CA ILE A 158 8.89 9.60 -25.14
C ILE A 158 10.20 9.58 -25.94
N ALA A 159 10.79 10.76 -26.13
CA ALA A 159 12.04 10.91 -26.86
C ALA A 159 13.21 10.18 -26.18
N PRO A 160 14.19 9.65 -26.97
CA PRO A 160 15.31 8.87 -26.44
C PRO A 160 16.10 9.58 -25.33
N GLU A 161 16.29 10.90 -25.45
CA GLU A 161 17.01 11.71 -24.47
C GLU A 161 16.27 11.73 -23.11
N ARG A 162 14.94 11.85 -23.14
CA ARG A 162 14.11 11.79 -21.93
C ARG A 162 14.09 10.38 -21.32
N ILE A 163 14.12 9.33 -22.15
CA ILE A 163 14.23 7.94 -21.65
C ILE A 163 15.55 7.78 -20.88
N GLY A 164 16.65 8.36 -21.39
CA GLY A 164 17.93 8.41 -20.69
C GLY A 164 17.84 9.13 -19.34
N SER A 165 17.18 10.29 -19.30
CA SER A 165 16.98 11.05 -18.07
C SER A 165 16.11 10.31 -17.04
N ILE A 166 15.06 9.62 -17.50
CA ILE A 166 14.21 8.77 -16.63
C ILE A 166 15.02 7.61 -16.05
N ALA A 167 15.85 6.96 -16.87
CA ALA A 167 16.69 5.86 -16.39
C ALA A 167 17.70 6.34 -15.33
N ALA A 168 18.34 7.48 -15.57
CA ALA A 168 19.27 8.09 -14.62
C ALA A 168 18.57 8.50 -13.30
N GLU A 169 17.33 9.02 -13.38
CA GLU A 169 16.54 9.33 -12.18
C GLU A 169 16.21 8.07 -11.37
N ILE A 170 15.83 6.97 -12.03
CA ILE A 170 15.59 5.68 -11.38
C ILE A 170 16.84 5.22 -10.64
N GLU A 171 17.98 5.21 -11.30
CA GLU A 171 19.27 4.81 -10.70
C GLU A 171 19.64 5.72 -9.52
N SER A 172 19.40 7.03 -9.64
CA SER A 172 19.67 8.00 -8.57
C SER A 172 18.81 7.73 -7.33
N ILE A 173 17.51 7.48 -7.50
CA ILE A 173 16.59 7.18 -6.39
C ILE A 173 17.03 5.91 -5.67
N GLU A 174 17.41 4.88 -6.40
CA GLU A 174 17.81 3.60 -5.84
C GLU A 174 19.19 3.64 -5.16
N ASN A 175 20.15 4.37 -5.74
CA ASN A 175 21.49 4.54 -5.17
C ASN A 175 21.51 5.45 -3.93
N THR A 176 20.58 6.37 -3.78
CA THR A 176 20.48 7.25 -2.59
C THR A 176 20.13 6.44 -1.33
N ILE A 177 19.76 5.16 -1.48
CA ILE A 177 19.17 4.33 -0.45
C ILE A 177 19.99 3.05 -0.17
N SER A 178 20.97 2.75 -1.01
CA SER A 178 21.97 1.71 -0.68
C SER A 178 22.93 2.28 0.37
N PRO A 179 22.99 1.70 1.58
CA PRO A 179 23.90 2.14 2.65
C PRO A 179 25.37 2.00 2.26
#